data_2a1315d1fb707cfa63bf6e3cd07c2d21
#
_entry.id   2a1315d1fb707cfa63bf6e3cd07c2d21
#
_cell.length_a   1.000
_cell.length_b   1.000
_cell.length_c   1.000
_cell.angle_alpha   90.00
_cell.angle_beta   90.00
_cell.angle_gamma   90.00
#
_symmetry.space_group_name_H-M   'P 1'
#
loop_
_entity.id
_entity.type
_entity.pdbx_description
1 polymer ?
#
loop_
_entity_poly.entity_id
_entity_poly.type
_entity_poly.pdbx_seq_one_letter_code
_entity_poly.pdbx_strand_id
1 'polypeptide(L)'
;MKNIVGFLFILTAFFSSCEEKFAEGDFKFYDIEEPENTNTLPALPEIGKKGAAFTTNGTQWSYRVSDLKAHWHYSWGLGLSDFEPVNVDFVPMQWGKWGPSEEALAELTALKEEGKIRYLLGFNEPDHVPQANMTVQEAIDKWPLLEEVGVPLGSPAPANPLGDWMKEFMQEADQKGLRVDFVCVHSYQGTSVQAFFNRLEEIYNLYGKPIWITEFGVADWSATTPEENRYSPEAVLSFMQSVLPQLETLPYVQRYAWFSFGQESAAGTSSALFDGDGNLTTLGEFYANFKPNIYIGPGKEPAVDPSIIFQDDFEQYAEGADLTGEGYIVWEGSATVGSSGAFEGARFGHSDISKNNFAIRRPITLEAGKTYSFEVTTKMQDGAGYTIQVHPKAAYEAAWVSASNAEWETHTTQFTVTEGNENVVIALYRWPKKQLAFDNIVVKEVP
;
A
#
# COMPACT_ATOMS: atom_id res chain seq x y z
N MET A 1 -28.30 55.32 -60.86
CA MET A 1 -27.44 54.79 -61.88
C MET A 1 -26.16 54.29 -61.23
N LYS A 2 -25.81 53.09 -61.55
CA LYS A 2 -24.61 52.30 -61.15
C LYS A 2 -24.66 51.59 -59.77
N ASN A 3 -25.05 50.33 -59.81
CA ASN A 3 -24.91 49.30 -58.81
C ASN A 3 -23.40 49.04 -58.62
N ILE A 4 -22.99 48.90 -57.34
CA ILE A 4 -21.73 48.24 -56.97
C ILE A 4 -22.06 47.00 -56.13
N VAL A 5 -21.85 45.86 -56.75
CA VAL A 5 -21.94 44.54 -56.06
C VAL A 5 -20.62 44.31 -55.36
N GLY A 6 -20.69 44.26 -54.04
CA GLY A 6 -19.54 43.87 -53.20
C GLY A 6 -19.47 42.34 -53.05
N PHE A 7 -18.39 41.74 -53.56
CA PHE A 7 -18.04 40.33 -53.35
C PHE A 7 -17.47 40.15 -51.94
N LEU A 8 -18.16 39.37 -51.14
CA LEU A 8 -17.67 38.88 -49.86
C LEU A 8 -16.82 37.64 -50.07
N PHE A 9 -15.52 37.73 -49.92
CA PHE A 9 -14.64 36.54 -49.88
C PHE A 9 -14.74 35.89 -48.53
N ILE A 10 -15.36 34.73 -48.46
CA ILE A 10 -15.30 33.82 -47.30
C ILE A 10 -14.02 32.99 -47.43
N LEU A 11 -13.06 33.28 -46.53
CA LEU A 11 -11.82 32.51 -46.39
C LEU A 11 -12.14 31.28 -45.54
N THR A 12 -12.41 30.13 -46.17
CA THR A 12 -12.50 28.85 -45.49
C THR A 12 -11.09 28.34 -45.20
N ALA A 13 -10.67 28.48 -43.94
CA ALA A 13 -9.48 27.82 -43.44
C ALA A 13 -9.76 26.29 -43.33
N PHE A 14 -9.14 25.50 -44.20
CA PHE A 14 -9.09 24.08 -44.06
C PHE A 14 -8.17 23.75 -42.88
N PHE A 15 -8.73 23.41 -41.73
CA PHE A 15 -8.01 22.64 -40.73
C PHE A 15 -7.95 21.21 -41.24
N SER A 16 -6.78 20.81 -41.73
CA SER A 16 -6.46 19.41 -41.96
C SER A 16 -6.25 18.76 -40.59
N SER A 17 -7.32 18.21 -40.04
CA SER A 17 -7.24 17.25 -38.94
C SER A 17 -6.65 15.97 -39.52
N CYS A 18 -5.43 15.63 -39.12
CA CYS A 18 -4.93 14.26 -39.25
C CYS A 18 -5.76 13.39 -38.28
N GLU A 19 -6.92 12.93 -38.72
CA GLU A 19 -7.50 11.74 -38.17
C GLU A 19 -6.62 10.56 -38.60
N GLU A 20 -5.73 10.13 -37.72
CA GLU A 20 -5.22 8.76 -37.82
C GLU A 20 -6.42 7.83 -37.62
N LYS A 21 -6.92 7.29 -38.73
CA LYS A 21 -7.85 6.18 -38.70
C LYS A 21 -7.11 5.00 -38.07
N PHE A 22 -7.35 4.74 -36.78
CA PHE A 22 -7.04 3.45 -36.22
C PHE A 22 -7.75 2.41 -37.10
N ALA A 23 -6.97 1.49 -37.65
CA ALA A 23 -7.52 0.37 -38.37
C ALA A 23 -8.50 -0.34 -37.41
N GLU A 24 -9.76 -0.43 -37.82
CA GLU A 24 -10.73 -1.33 -37.20
C GLU A 24 -10.15 -2.75 -37.33
N GLY A 25 -9.35 -3.16 -36.34
CA GLY A 25 -9.07 -4.56 -36.11
C GLY A 25 -10.40 -5.20 -35.72
N ASP A 26 -10.74 -6.29 -36.33
CA ASP A 26 -11.94 -7.08 -36.05
C ASP A 26 -11.98 -7.46 -34.54
N PHE A 27 -12.45 -6.53 -33.69
CA PHE A 27 -12.84 -6.85 -32.32
C PHE A 27 -14.15 -7.63 -32.43
N LYS A 28 -14.05 -8.94 -32.32
CA LYS A 28 -15.24 -9.78 -32.16
C LYS A 28 -15.79 -9.49 -30.76
N PHE A 29 -16.84 -8.68 -30.72
CA PHE A 29 -17.70 -8.63 -29.54
C PHE A 29 -18.37 -10.00 -29.43
N TYR A 30 -18.02 -10.76 -28.43
CA TYR A 30 -18.75 -11.94 -28.07
C TYR A 30 -19.98 -11.46 -27.30
N ASP A 31 -21.18 -11.80 -27.77
CA ASP A 31 -22.39 -11.72 -26.97
C ASP A 31 -22.22 -12.70 -25.81
N ILE A 32 -21.82 -12.17 -24.67
CA ILE A 32 -21.74 -12.95 -23.44
C ILE A 32 -23.15 -13.00 -22.90
N GLU A 33 -23.81 -14.16 -23.02
CA GLU A 33 -24.97 -14.44 -22.19
C GLU A 33 -24.45 -14.42 -20.73
N GLU A 34 -24.85 -13.39 -19.94
CA GLU A 34 -24.56 -13.34 -18.52
C GLU A 34 -25.05 -14.65 -17.90
N PRO A 35 -24.21 -15.39 -17.16
CA PRO A 35 -24.70 -16.56 -16.45
C PRO A 35 -25.82 -16.08 -15.51
N GLU A 36 -26.97 -16.75 -15.54
CA GLU A 36 -28.06 -16.49 -14.59
C GLU A 36 -27.55 -16.70 -13.17
N ASN A 37 -27.02 -15.63 -12.57
CA ASN A 37 -26.62 -15.62 -11.17
C ASN A 37 -27.88 -15.43 -10.32
N THR A 38 -28.41 -16.53 -9.80
CA THR A 38 -29.61 -16.54 -8.93
C THR A 38 -29.36 -15.97 -7.53
N ASN A 39 -28.16 -15.47 -7.25
CA ASN A 39 -27.86 -14.71 -6.03
C ASN A 39 -27.95 -13.21 -6.35
N THR A 40 -29.15 -12.67 -6.38
CA THR A 40 -29.39 -11.23 -6.48
C THR A 40 -29.03 -10.53 -5.17
N LEU A 41 -27.75 -10.21 -5.00
CA LEU A 41 -27.38 -9.09 -4.14
C LEU A 41 -28.03 -7.82 -4.72
N PRO A 42 -28.53 -6.88 -3.89
CA PRO A 42 -29.14 -5.64 -4.39
C PRO A 42 -28.18 -4.97 -5.35
N ALA A 43 -28.69 -4.52 -6.49
CA ALA A 43 -27.91 -3.73 -7.45
C ALA A 43 -27.39 -2.49 -6.74
N LEU A 44 -26.11 -2.53 -6.36
CA LEU A 44 -25.43 -1.40 -5.76
C LEU A 44 -25.20 -0.35 -6.88
N PRO A 45 -25.18 0.95 -6.54
CA PRO A 45 -24.88 1.97 -7.55
C PRO A 45 -23.59 1.60 -8.27
N GLU A 46 -23.59 1.78 -9.58
CA GLU A 46 -22.46 1.44 -10.45
C GLU A 46 -21.20 2.17 -9.95
N ILE A 47 -20.31 1.40 -9.32
CA ILE A 47 -19.07 1.94 -8.79
C ILE A 47 -18.10 2.03 -9.97
N GLY A 48 -17.52 3.21 -10.16
CA GLY A 48 -16.54 3.41 -11.22
C GLY A 48 -15.37 2.42 -11.11
N LYS A 49 -14.79 2.07 -12.25
CA LYS A 49 -13.72 1.05 -12.35
C LYS A 49 -12.40 1.50 -11.71
N LYS A 50 -12.15 2.82 -11.67
CA LYS A 50 -10.89 3.42 -11.21
C LYS A 50 -10.73 3.32 -9.70
N GLY A 51 -9.65 2.69 -9.24
CA GLY A 51 -9.30 2.52 -7.84
C GLY A 51 -7.95 3.09 -7.45
N ALA A 52 -7.55 2.84 -6.22
CA ALA A 52 -6.25 3.17 -5.68
C ALA A 52 -5.74 2.04 -4.78
N ALA A 53 -4.42 1.93 -4.66
CA ALA A 53 -3.76 0.97 -3.79
C ALA A 53 -2.72 1.71 -2.94
N PHE A 54 -2.98 1.81 -1.63
CA PHE A 54 -2.06 2.38 -0.65
C PHE A 54 -2.12 1.58 0.64
N THR A 55 -0.98 1.38 1.27
CA THR A 55 -0.95 0.82 2.63
C THR A 55 -1.60 1.81 3.59
N THR A 56 -2.33 1.32 4.56
CA THR A 56 -2.94 2.14 5.61
C THR A 56 -1.98 2.43 6.76
N ASN A 57 -0.76 1.91 6.68
CA ASN A 57 0.33 2.23 7.59
C ASN A 57 0.92 3.59 7.23
N GLY A 58 1.17 4.41 8.22
CA GLY A 58 1.71 5.75 8.05
C GLY A 58 0.68 6.84 7.76
N THR A 59 1.17 8.01 7.39
CA THR A 59 0.38 9.22 7.16
C THR A 59 0.05 9.42 5.68
N GLN A 60 -0.90 10.32 5.38
CA GLN A 60 -1.24 10.81 4.04
C GLN A 60 -1.93 9.83 3.08
N TRP A 61 -1.94 8.51 3.32
CA TRP A 61 -2.57 7.56 2.39
C TRP A 61 -4.05 7.88 2.13
N SER A 62 -4.78 8.30 3.16
CA SER A 62 -6.19 8.65 3.04
C SER A 62 -6.41 9.88 2.16
N TYR A 63 -5.54 10.91 2.31
CA TYR A 63 -5.54 12.07 1.41
C TYR A 63 -5.20 11.66 -0.03
N ARG A 64 -4.22 10.80 -0.23
CA ARG A 64 -3.85 10.29 -1.56
C ARG A 64 -4.99 9.55 -2.25
N VAL A 65 -5.74 8.71 -1.52
CA VAL A 65 -6.93 8.04 -2.04
C VAL A 65 -7.99 9.07 -2.45
N SER A 66 -8.21 10.09 -1.61
CA SER A 66 -9.16 11.18 -1.87
C SER A 66 -8.72 12.04 -3.05
N ASP A 67 -7.46 12.45 -3.13
CA ASP A 67 -6.92 13.31 -4.20
C ASP A 67 -6.98 12.63 -5.57
N LEU A 68 -6.77 11.31 -5.61
CA LEU A 68 -6.95 10.51 -6.84
C LEU A 68 -8.42 10.32 -7.23
N LYS A 69 -9.34 10.73 -6.37
CA LYS A 69 -10.80 10.56 -6.59
C LYS A 69 -11.14 9.13 -6.95
N ALA A 70 -10.62 8.20 -6.14
CA ALA A 70 -10.80 6.77 -6.35
C ALA A 70 -12.24 6.34 -6.03
N HIS A 71 -12.75 5.34 -6.74
CA HIS A 71 -14.05 4.72 -6.45
C HIS A 71 -13.90 3.55 -5.47
N TRP A 72 -12.74 2.93 -5.44
CA TRP A 72 -12.41 1.84 -4.55
C TRP A 72 -10.94 1.89 -4.14
N HIS A 73 -10.64 1.29 -2.99
CA HIS A 73 -9.30 1.26 -2.42
C HIS A 73 -9.03 -0.11 -1.79
N TYR A 74 -7.79 -0.57 -1.84
CA TYR A 74 -7.29 -1.68 -1.06
C TYR A 74 -5.89 -1.39 -0.54
N SER A 75 -5.51 -2.05 0.56
CA SER A 75 -4.29 -1.74 1.31
C SER A 75 -3.36 -2.93 1.50
N TRP A 76 -3.53 -3.98 0.72
CA TRP A 76 -2.87 -5.28 0.90
C TRP A 76 -3.15 -5.95 2.26
N GLY A 77 -4.13 -5.45 3.00
CA GLY A 77 -4.55 -5.94 4.30
C GLY A 77 -6.04 -6.23 4.39
N LEU A 78 -6.46 -6.87 5.49
CA LEU A 78 -7.86 -7.23 5.74
C LEU A 78 -8.64 -6.13 6.46
N GLY A 79 -7.97 -5.32 7.29
CA GLY A 79 -8.63 -4.35 8.16
C GLY A 79 -9.09 -3.09 7.44
N LEU A 80 -10.31 -2.66 7.71
CA LEU A 80 -10.83 -1.36 7.30
C LEU A 80 -10.34 -0.29 8.30
N SER A 81 -9.65 0.72 7.81
CA SER A 81 -9.21 1.84 8.64
C SER A 81 -10.35 2.83 8.94
N ASP A 82 -10.36 3.40 10.14
CA ASP A 82 -11.26 4.50 10.52
C ASP A 82 -11.00 5.78 9.69
N PHE A 83 -9.82 5.85 9.06
CA PHE A 83 -9.42 6.97 8.21
C PHE A 83 -9.74 6.76 6.74
N GLU A 84 -10.42 5.67 6.37
CA GLU A 84 -10.91 5.50 5.01
C GLU A 84 -11.80 6.69 4.61
N PRO A 85 -11.56 7.34 3.45
CA PRO A 85 -12.42 8.42 2.98
C PRO A 85 -13.85 7.90 2.78
N VAL A 86 -14.86 8.70 3.09
CA VAL A 86 -16.25 8.30 2.85
C VAL A 86 -16.53 8.20 1.35
N ASN A 87 -17.46 7.31 0.97
CA ASN A 87 -17.85 7.02 -0.42
C ASN A 87 -16.71 6.43 -1.27
N VAL A 88 -15.79 5.71 -0.65
CA VAL A 88 -14.84 4.81 -1.28
C VAL A 88 -15.20 3.37 -0.89
N ASP A 89 -15.11 2.46 -1.84
CA ASP A 89 -15.37 1.04 -1.61
C ASP A 89 -14.09 0.36 -1.15
N PHE A 90 -13.95 0.14 0.15
CA PHE A 90 -12.80 -0.62 0.67
C PHE A 90 -12.91 -2.09 0.28
N VAL A 91 -11.81 -2.65 -0.21
CA VAL A 91 -11.73 -4.05 -0.61
C VAL A 91 -10.60 -4.74 0.16
N PRO A 92 -10.91 -5.54 1.17
CA PRO A 92 -9.89 -6.27 1.91
C PRO A 92 -9.15 -7.28 1.02
N MET A 93 -7.87 -7.55 1.36
CA MET A 93 -7.02 -8.56 0.71
C MET A 93 -6.41 -9.49 1.75
N GLN A 94 -6.54 -10.81 1.54
CA GLN A 94 -5.71 -11.77 2.24
C GLN A 94 -4.36 -11.88 1.52
N TRP A 95 -3.35 -11.19 2.04
CA TRP A 95 -2.06 -11.05 1.37
C TRP A 95 -1.30 -12.37 1.18
N GLY A 96 -1.29 -13.23 2.19
CA GLY A 96 -0.50 -14.46 2.15
C GLY A 96 -1.00 -15.56 3.09
N LYS A 97 -0.16 -16.54 3.36
CA LYS A 97 -0.52 -17.79 4.03
C LYS A 97 -0.76 -17.68 5.56
N TRP A 98 -0.40 -16.59 6.19
CA TRP A 98 -0.46 -16.45 7.65
C TRP A 98 -1.83 -16.14 8.21
N GLY A 99 -2.83 -16.01 7.38
CA GLY A 99 -4.21 -15.71 7.75
C GLY A 99 -5.23 -16.39 6.84
N PRO A 100 -6.49 -16.00 6.93
CA PRO A 100 -7.03 -15.17 8.02
C PRO A 100 -7.09 -15.93 9.35
N SER A 101 -6.97 -15.21 10.48
CA SER A 101 -7.29 -15.76 11.80
C SER A 101 -8.81 -15.83 12.02
N GLU A 102 -9.26 -16.53 13.07
CA GLU A 102 -10.69 -16.57 13.43
C GLU A 102 -11.22 -15.16 13.72
N GLU A 103 -10.43 -14.31 14.37
CA GLU A 103 -10.79 -12.91 14.65
C GLU A 103 -10.93 -12.11 13.36
N ALA A 104 -10.01 -12.24 12.43
CA ALA A 104 -10.08 -11.54 11.14
C ALA A 104 -11.30 -11.99 10.31
N LEU A 105 -11.64 -13.28 10.33
CA LEU A 105 -12.85 -13.79 9.67
C LEU A 105 -14.12 -13.24 10.32
N ALA A 106 -14.16 -13.13 11.65
CA ALA A 106 -15.27 -12.54 12.36
C ALA A 106 -15.43 -11.04 12.05
N GLU A 107 -14.31 -10.31 11.97
CA GLU A 107 -14.30 -8.89 11.58
C GLU A 107 -14.78 -8.70 10.14
N LEU A 108 -14.26 -9.46 9.17
CA LEU A 108 -14.72 -9.41 7.78
C LEU A 108 -16.21 -9.72 7.66
N THR A 109 -16.72 -10.69 8.45
CA THR A 109 -18.15 -11.03 8.48
C THR A 109 -18.96 -9.85 9.00
N ALA A 110 -18.52 -9.21 10.09
CA ALA A 110 -19.16 -8.02 10.63
C ALA A 110 -19.17 -6.86 9.63
N LEU A 111 -18.03 -6.56 9.00
CA LEU A 111 -17.93 -5.51 7.98
C LEU A 111 -18.86 -5.78 6.78
N LYS A 112 -18.99 -7.04 6.37
CA LYS A 112 -19.94 -7.42 5.33
C LYS A 112 -21.40 -7.18 5.78
N GLU A 113 -21.79 -7.60 6.99
CA GLU A 113 -23.12 -7.42 7.51
C GLU A 113 -23.48 -5.93 7.66
N GLU A 114 -22.50 -5.09 7.97
CA GLU A 114 -22.62 -3.64 7.99
C GLU A 114 -22.62 -2.99 6.60
N GLY A 115 -22.41 -3.77 5.55
CA GLY A 115 -22.32 -3.27 4.16
C GLY A 115 -21.05 -2.46 3.87
N LYS A 116 -20.02 -2.56 4.71
CA LYS A 116 -18.74 -1.84 4.57
C LYS A 116 -17.78 -2.51 3.61
N ILE A 117 -17.88 -3.83 3.41
CA ILE A 117 -17.14 -4.57 2.38
C ILE A 117 -18.11 -5.34 1.49
N ARG A 118 -17.74 -5.47 0.21
CA ARG A 118 -18.56 -6.12 -0.82
C ARG A 118 -17.80 -7.14 -1.65
N TYR A 119 -16.49 -7.19 -1.50
CA TYR A 119 -15.57 -8.05 -2.23
C TYR A 119 -14.42 -8.43 -1.31
N LEU A 120 -13.68 -9.48 -1.67
CA LEU A 120 -12.45 -9.90 -1.02
C LEU A 120 -11.43 -10.27 -2.08
N LEU A 121 -10.19 -9.84 -1.93
CA LEU A 121 -9.07 -10.22 -2.79
C LEU A 121 -8.30 -11.39 -2.19
N GLY A 122 -7.85 -12.29 -3.06
CA GLY A 122 -6.99 -13.40 -2.70
C GLY A 122 -5.52 -12.99 -2.55
N PHE A 123 -4.63 -14.00 -2.55
CA PHE A 123 -3.21 -13.84 -2.19
C PHE A 123 -2.42 -12.98 -3.18
N ASN A 124 -1.49 -12.18 -2.64
CA ASN A 124 -0.63 -11.28 -3.39
C ASN A 124 0.62 -12.00 -3.91
N GLU A 125 0.81 -12.02 -5.21
CA GLU A 125 1.96 -12.59 -5.92
C GLU A 125 2.49 -13.91 -5.31
N PRO A 126 1.65 -14.94 -5.16
CA PRO A 126 2.04 -16.19 -4.52
C PRO A 126 3.12 -16.96 -5.28
N ASP A 127 3.30 -16.68 -6.58
CA ASP A 127 4.33 -17.24 -7.45
C ASP A 127 5.69 -16.52 -7.33
N HIS A 128 5.80 -15.49 -6.47
CA HIS A 128 7.00 -14.65 -6.37
C HIS A 128 7.62 -14.75 -4.97
N VAL A 129 8.90 -15.17 -4.90
CA VAL A 129 9.61 -15.44 -3.63
C VAL A 129 9.66 -14.25 -2.68
N PRO A 130 9.91 -12.99 -3.13
CA PRO A 130 9.87 -11.81 -2.24
C PRO A 130 8.47 -11.41 -1.76
N GLN A 131 7.42 -12.04 -2.28
CA GLN A 131 6.02 -11.74 -1.98
C GLN A 131 5.38 -12.88 -1.15
N ALA A 132 4.10 -13.17 -1.32
CA ALA A 132 3.44 -14.19 -0.49
C ALA A 132 4.08 -15.58 -0.56
N ASN A 133 4.77 -15.91 -1.65
CA ASN A 133 5.58 -17.13 -1.81
C ASN A 133 4.84 -18.37 -1.32
N MET A 134 3.76 -18.71 -1.99
CA MET A 134 2.89 -19.85 -1.65
C MET A 134 2.92 -20.90 -2.76
N THR A 135 2.89 -22.14 -2.37
CA THR A 135 2.55 -23.23 -3.29
C THR A 135 1.06 -23.18 -3.64
N VAL A 136 0.69 -23.76 -4.79
CA VAL A 136 -0.73 -23.89 -5.16
C VAL A 136 -1.50 -24.63 -4.08
N GLN A 137 -0.94 -25.71 -3.52
CA GLN A 137 -1.58 -26.49 -2.47
C GLN A 137 -1.84 -25.65 -1.20
N GLU A 138 -0.87 -24.82 -0.76
CA GLU A 138 -1.08 -23.91 0.39
C GLU A 138 -2.21 -22.92 0.13
N ALA A 139 -2.32 -22.41 -1.09
CA ALA A 139 -3.39 -21.50 -1.47
C ALA A 139 -4.76 -22.21 -1.50
N ILE A 140 -4.84 -23.38 -2.10
CA ILE A 140 -6.06 -24.19 -2.17
C ILE A 140 -6.54 -24.62 -0.78
N ASP A 141 -5.63 -25.01 0.12
CA ASP A 141 -6.00 -25.44 1.47
C ASP A 141 -6.60 -24.31 2.32
N LYS A 142 -6.21 -23.07 2.04
CA LYS A 142 -6.72 -21.88 2.75
C LYS A 142 -7.93 -21.24 2.07
N TRP A 143 -8.18 -21.54 0.82
CA TRP A 143 -9.23 -20.91 0.02
C TRP A 143 -10.63 -21.01 0.64
N PRO A 144 -11.06 -22.15 1.21
CA PRO A 144 -12.36 -22.27 1.86
C PRO A 144 -12.60 -21.25 2.98
N LEU A 145 -11.56 -20.85 3.73
CA LEU A 145 -11.69 -19.83 4.78
C LEU A 145 -12.07 -18.47 4.19
N LEU A 146 -11.56 -18.13 3.01
CA LEU A 146 -11.93 -16.88 2.33
C LEU A 146 -13.36 -16.93 1.79
N GLU A 147 -13.81 -18.10 1.35
CA GLU A 147 -15.19 -18.32 0.89
C GLU A 147 -16.23 -18.15 2.02
N GLU A 148 -15.86 -18.47 3.27
CA GLU A 148 -16.73 -18.33 4.46
C GLU A 148 -17.19 -16.90 4.69
N VAL A 149 -16.39 -15.89 4.30
CA VAL A 149 -16.79 -14.47 4.36
C VAL A 149 -18.07 -14.22 3.55
N GLY A 150 -18.27 -14.96 2.45
CA GLY A 150 -19.52 -14.95 1.68
C GLY A 150 -19.75 -13.68 0.85
N VAL A 151 -18.67 -12.99 0.45
CA VAL A 151 -18.66 -11.95 -0.59
C VAL A 151 -18.02 -12.49 -1.86
N PRO A 152 -18.24 -11.88 -3.05
CA PRO A 152 -17.47 -12.23 -4.25
C PRO A 152 -15.96 -12.20 -4.01
N LEU A 153 -15.28 -13.27 -4.46
CA LEU A 153 -13.89 -13.55 -4.13
C LEU A 153 -13.02 -13.49 -5.38
N GLY A 154 -12.04 -12.59 -5.40
CA GLY A 154 -11.03 -12.48 -6.44
C GLY A 154 -9.98 -13.58 -6.33
N SER A 155 -9.47 -14.04 -7.45
CA SER A 155 -8.37 -15.00 -7.47
C SER A 155 -7.14 -14.46 -6.71
N PRO A 156 -6.16 -15.31 -6.39
CA PRO A 156 -4.81 -14.79 -6.17
C PRO A 156 -4.38 -13.91 -7.35
N ALA A 157 -3.51 -12.93 -7.08
CA ALA A 157 -2.94 -12.04 -8.10
C ALA A 157 -1.45 -12.40 -8.32
N PRO A 158 -1.12 -13.42 -9.12
CA PRO A 158 0.27 -13.81 -9.34
C PRO A 158 1.01 -12.74 -10.16
N ALA A 159 2.33 -12.64 -9.97
CA ALA A 159 3.20 -11.79 -10.78
C ALA A 159 3.12 -12.17 -12.26
N ASN A 160 2.89 -13.46 -12.57
CA ASN A 160 2.60 -13.91 -13.92
C ASN A 160 1.22 -14.62 -14.01
N PRO A 161 0.15 -13.89 -14.32
CA PRO A 161 -1.21 -14.46 -14.43
C PRO A 161 -1.39 -15.48 -15.54
N LEU A 162 -0.48 -15.57 -16.51
CA LEU A 162 -0.44 -16.59 -17.55
C LEU A 162 0.52 -17.75 -17.24
N GLY A 163 1.16 -17.72 -16.07
CA GLY A 163 2.10 -18.73 -15.59
C GLY A 163 1.45 -20.03 -15.14
N ASP A 164 2.29 -21.05 -14.92
CA ASP A 164 1.82 -22.39 -14.55
C ASP A 164 1.16 -22.39 -13.17
N TRP A 165 1.67 -21.57 -12.23
CA TRP A 165 1.10 -21.44 -10.89
C TRP A 165 -0.40 -21.08 -10.94
N MET A 166 -0.76 -20.04 -11.72
CA MET A 166 -2.14 -19.58 -11.81
C MET A 166 -3.03 -20.59 -12.54
N LYS A 167 -2.50 -21.22 -13.59
CA LYS A 167 -3.24 -22.27 -14.33
C LYS A 167 -3.56 -23.45 -13.43
N GLU A 168 -2.59 -23.91 -12.66
CA GLU A 168 -2.75 -25.01 -11.71
C GLU A 168 -3.73 -24.63 -10.60
N PHE A 169 -3.62 -23.43 -10.02
CA PHE A 169 -4.56 -22.97 -9.01
C PHE A 169 -6.00 -22.95 -9.53
N MET A 170 -6.24 -22.34 -10.69
CA MET A 170 -7.58 -22.27 -11.28
C MET A 170 -8.14 -23.65 -11.61
N GLN A 171 -7.30 -24.56 -12.12
CA GLN A 171 -7.68 -25.93 -12.41
C GLN A 171 -8.05 -26.71 -11.12
N GLU A 172 -7.24 -26.59 -10.07
CA GLU A 172 -7.52 -27.27 -8.80
C GLU A 172 -8.74 -26.70 -8.10
N ALA A 173 -8.92 -25.38 -8.13
CA ALA A 173 -10.09 -24.71 -7.58
C ALA A 173 -11.37 -25.22 -8.26
N ASP A 174 -11.38 -25.31 -9.60
CA ASP A 174 -12.53 -25.82 -10.37
C ASP A 174 -12.81 -27.30 -10.02
N GLN A 175 -11.77 -28.15 -9.96
CA GLN A 175 -11.91 -29.57 -9.60
C GLN A 175 -12.49 -29.79 -8.21
N LYS A 176 -12.17 -28.91 -7.27
CA LYS A 176 -12.63 -28.98 -5.89
C LYS A 176 -13.96 -28.22 -5.67
N GLY A 177 -14.48 -27.54 -6.68
CA GLY A 177 -15.70 -26.73 -6.60
C GLY A 177 -15.51 -25.47 -5.76
N LEU A 178 -14.28 -24.96 -5.66
CA LEU A 178 -13.97 -23.71 -4.96
C LEU A 178 -14.37 -22.50 -5.84
N ARG A 179 -14.94 -21.50 -5.21
CA ARG A 179 -15.46 -20.33 -5.91
C ARG A 179 -14.34 -19.30 -6.15
N VAL A 180 -14.20 -18.89 -7.41
CA VAL A 180 -13.40 -17.75 -7.85
C VAL A 180 -14.30 -16.91 -8.74
N ASP A 181 -14.67 -15.70 -8.33
CA ASP A 181 -15.68 -14.90 -9.01
C ASP A 181 -15.08 -14.01 -10.09
N PHE A 182 -13.86 -13.51 -9.90
CA PHE A 182 -13.12 -12.69 -10.85
C PHE A 182 -11.63 -12.96 -10.75
N VAL A 183 -10.87 -12.62 -11.79
CA VAL A 183 -9.42 -12.80 -11.86
C VAL A 183 -8.71 -11.51 -11.51
N CYS A 184 -7.84 -11.54 -10.50
CA CYS A 184 -6.96 -10.44 -10.13
C CYS A 184 -5.68 -10.49 -10.98
N VAL A 185 -5.25 -9.33 -11.49
CA VAL A 185 -4.12 -9.22 -12.43
C VAL A 185 -3.16 -8.14 -11.97
N HIS A 186 -1.88 -8.48 -11.93
CA HIS A 186 -0.77 -7.53 -11.90
C HIS A 186 -0.17 -7.39 -13.29
N SER A 187 0.08 -6.16 -13.74
CA SER A 187 0.59 -5.89 -15.08
C SER A 187 1.58 -4.72 -15.09
N TYR A 188 2.85 -5.04 -14.88
CA TYR A 188 3.95 -4.09 -14.97
C TYR A 188 4.70 -4.30 -16.29
N GLN A 189 4.26 -3.59 -17.32
CA GLN A 189 4.83 -3.67 -18.66
C GLN A 189 5.45 -2.32 -19.06
N GLY A 190 6.01 -2.27 -20.27
CA GLY A 190 6.39 -1.00 -20.87
C GLY A 190 5.18 -0.23 -21.41
N THR A 191 5.45 0.78 -22.24
CA THR A 191 4.45 1.71 -22.78
C THR A 191 3.69 1.19 -24.00
N SER A 192 3.75 -0.09 -24.32
CA SER A 192 3.04 -0.67 -25.47
C SER A 192 1.56 -0.92 -25.13
N VAL A 193 0.68 -0.05 -25.59
CA VAL A 193 -0.78 -0.17 -25.44
C VAL A 193 -1.29 -1.51 -26.00
N GLN A 194 -0.83 -1.87 -27.21
CA GLN A 194 -1.26 -3.11 -27.86
C GLN A 194 -0.85 -4.36 -27.06
N ALA A 195 0.39 -4.39 -26.54
CA ALA A 195 0.85 -5.53 -25.75
C ALA A 195 0.05 -5.66 -24.44
N PHE A 196 -0.29 -4.54 -23.82
CA PHE A 196 -1.12 -4.50 -22.60
C PHE A 196 -2.50 -5.13 -22.84
N PHE A 197 -3.22 -4.70 -23.90
CA PHE A 197 -4.54 -5.23 -24.19
C PHE A 197 -4.50 -6.68 -24.70
N ASN A 198 -3.53 -7.05 -25.53
CA ASN A 198 -3.38 -8.45 -25.96
C ASN A 198 -3.22 -9.38 -24.75
N ARG A 199 -2.45 -8.94 -23.74
CA ARG A 199 -2.28 -9.73 -22.52
C ARG A 199 -3.58 -9.86 -21.73
N LEU A 200 -4.34 -8.77 -21.57
CA LEU A 200 -5.64 -8.84 -20.90
C LEU A 200 -6.64 -9.74 -21.63
N GLU A 201 -6.68 -9.67 -22.95
CA GLU A 201 -7.51 -10.55 -23.77
C GLU A 201 -7.09 -12.02 -23.63
N GLU A 202 -5.78 -12.31 -23.63
CA GLU A 202 -5.26 -13.67 -23.40
C GLU A 202 -5.69 -14.21 -22.03
N ILE A 203 -5.59 -13.40 -20.96
CA ILE A 203 -6.01 -13.76 -19.60
C ILE A 203 -7.52 -14.04 -19.59
N TYR A 204 -8.31 -13.14 -20.18
CA TYR A 204 -9.76 -13.32 -20.23
C TYR A 204 -10.17 -14.58 -20.99
N ASN A 205 -9.57 -14.82 -22.15
CA ASN A 205 -9.84 -16.03 -22.96
C ASN A 205 -9.43 -17.32 -22.25
N LEU A 206 -8.37 -17.26 -21.41
CA LEU A 206 -7.89 -18.43 -20.68
C LEU A 206 -8.80 -18.80 -19.51
N TYR A 207 -9.27 -17.81 -18.75
CA TYR A 207 -10.01 -18.05 -17.50
C TYR A 207 -11.52 -17.83 -17.60
N GLY A 208 -12.01 -17.09 -18.61
CA GLY A 208 -13.42 -16.84 -18.84
C GLY A 208 -14.13 -16.06 -17.72
N LYS A 209 -13.39 -15.30 -16.91
CA LYS A 209 -13.91 -14.58 -15.75
C LYS A 209 -13.62 -13.08 -15.85
N PRO A 210 -14.46 -12.22 -15.25
CA PRO A 210 -14.16 -10.78 -15.17
C PRO A 210 -12.76 -10.52 -14.61
N ILE A 211 -12.12 -9.45 -15.06
CA ILE A 211 -10.77 -9.07 -14.64
C ILE A 211 -10.83 -7.85 -13.73
N TRP A 212 -10.12 -7.91 -12.63
CA TRP A 212 -9.71 -6.77 -11.82
C TRP A 212 -8.21 -6.60 -11.97
N ILE A 213 -7.79 -5.48 -12.52
CA ILE A 213 -6.36 -5.13 -12.58
C ILE A 213 -6.02 -4.44 -11.26
N THR A 214 -5.66 -5.25 -10.27
CA THR A 214 -5.39 -4.77 -8.92
C THR A 214 -4.13 -3.93 -8.86
N GLU A 215 -3.17 -4.21 -9.76
CA GLU A 215 -1.97 -3.40 -9.90
C GLU A 215 -1.58 -3.30 -11.38
N PHE A 216 -1.34 -2.08 -11.86
CA PHE A 216 -0.65 -1.90 -13.13
C PHE A 216 0.10 -0.58 -13.17
N GLY A 217 1.11 -0.54 -14.01
CA GLY A 217 1.94 0.63 -14.24
C GLY A 217 3.04 0.34 -15.25
N VAL A 218 3.81 1.36 -15.57
CA VAL A 218 5.00 1.21 -16.42
C VAL A 218 6.22 1.11 -15.52
N ALA A 219 6.97 0.00 -15.63
CA ALA A 219 8.14 -0.23 -14.81
C ALA A 219 9.34 -0.69 -15.65
N ASP A 220 10.52 -0.16 -15.34
CA ASP A 220 11.81 -0.62 -15.85
C ASP A 220 12.55 -1.40 -14.78
N TRP A 221 12.28 -2.69 -14.68
CA TRP A 221 12.93 -3.57 -13.70
C TRP A 221 14.43 -3.76 -13.90
N SER A 222 15.02 -3.19 -14.99
CA SER A 222 16.47 -3.21 -15.21
C SER A 222 17.17 -1.96 -14.69
N ALA A 223 16.44 -0.90 -14.35
CA ALA A 223 16.99 0.32 -13.77
C ALA A 223 17.40 0.07 -12.31
N THR A 224 18.57 0.58 -11.93
CA THR A 224 19.09 0.52 -10.55
C THR A 224 19.04 1.88 -9.86
N THR A 225 18.85 2.95 -10.62
CA THR A 225 18.57 4.31 -10.13
C THR A 225 17.43 4.93 -10.94
N PRO A 226 16.74 5.95 -10.43
CA PRO A 226 15.69 6.66 -11.17
C PRO A 226 16.14 7.22 -12.51
N GLU A 227 17.39 7.69 -12.61
CA GLU A 227 17.97 8.28 -13.82
C GLU A 227 18.23 7.25 -14.93
N GLU A 228 18.37 5.98 -14.57
CA GLU A 228 18.55 4.88 -15.52
C GLU A 228 17.22 4.38 -16.11
N ASN A 229 16.08 4.84 -15.58
CA ASN A 229 14.80 4.42 -16.07
C ASN A 229 14.59 4.84 -17.53
N ARG A 230 14.35 3.85 -18.41
CA ARG A 230 14.21 4.09 -19.86
C ARG A 230 12.91 4.77 -20.26
N TYR A 231 11.93 4.82 -19.39
CA TYR A 231 10.61 5.39 -19.67
C TYR A 231 10.55 6.82 -19.15
N SER A 232 10.31 7.79 -20.04
CA SER A 232 10.11 9.17 -19.62
C SER A 232 8.70 9.40 -19.06
N PRO A 233 8.50 10.41 -18.19
CA PRO A 233 7.18 10.76 -17.68
C PRO A 233 6.14 11.02 -18.79
N GLU A 234 6.56 11.61 -19.92
CA GLU A 234 5.68 11.89 -21.06
C GLU A 234 5.23 10.59 -21.77
N ALA A 235 6.14 9.61 -21.88
CA ALA A 235 5.81 8.31 -22.46
C ALA A 235 4.83 7.54 -21.57
N VAL A 236 5.00 7.60 -20.26
CA VAL A 236 4.09 6.98 -19.29
C VAL A 236 2.72 7.68 -19.29
N LEU A 237 2.72 9.03 -19.33
CA LEU A 237 1.46 9.79 -19.43
C LEU A 237 0.70 9.44 -20.73
N SER A 238 1.40 9.38 -21.87
CA SER A 238 0.79 9.01 -23.16
C SER A 238 0.22 7.58 -23.12
N PHE A 239 0.91 6.66 -22.47
CA PHE A 239 0.40 5.31 -22.24
C PHE A 239 -0.88 5.34 -21.39
N MET A 240 -0.87 6.02 -20.24
CA MET A 240 -2.05 6.13 -19.37
C MET A 240 -3.23 6.76 -20.10
N GLN A 241 -3.01 7.85 -20.85
CA GLN A 241 -4.04 8.52 -21.66
C GLN A 241 -4.66 7.61 -22.72
N SER A 242 -3.88 6.64 -23.22
CA SER A 242 -4.34 5.69 -24.24
C SER A 242 -5.07 4.50 -23.63
N VAL A 243 -4.64 4.00 -22.46
CA VAL A 243 -5.20 2.76 -21.89
C VAL A 243 -6.45 3.00 -21.06
N LEU A 244 -6.52 4.08 -20.26
CA LEU A 244 -7.67 4.28 -19.37
C LEU A 244 -9.01 4.38 -20.11
N PRO A 245 -9.15 5.14 -21.22
CA PRO A 245 -10.41 5.17 -21.98
C PRO A 245 -10.82 3.80 -22.53
N GLN A 246 -9.84 3.00 -22.96
CA GLN A 246 -10.12 1.66 -23.47
C GLN A 246 -10.55 0.69 -22.37
N LEU A 247 -9.90 0.73 -21.19
CA LEU A 247 -10.31 -0.07 -20.02
C LEU A 247 -11.76 0.18 -19.61
N GLU A 248 -12.25 1.42 -19.75
CA GLU A 248 -13.64 1.75 -19.46
C GLU A 248 -14.62 1.05 -20.44
N THR A 249 -14.21 0.84 -21.68
CA THR A 249 -15.07 0.21 -22.71
C THR A 249 -15.08 -1.31 -22.69
N LEU A 250 -14.09 -1.95 -22.03
CA LEU A 250 -14.00 -3.40 -21.96
C LEU A 250 -14.99 -3.96 -20.92
N PRO A 251 -16.00 -4.75 -21.33
CA PRO A 251 -17.01 -5.26 -20.41
C PRO A 251 -16.45 -6.26 -19.41
N TYR A 252 -15.38 -6.99 -19.78
CA TYR A 252 -14.74 -7.97 -18.92
C TYR A 252 -13.74 -7.36 -17.92
N VAL A 253 -13.36 -6.07 -18.05
CA VAL A 253 -12.58 -5.36 -17.06
C VAL A 253 -13.53 -4.62 -16.12
N GLN A 254 -13.63 -5.08 -14.89
CA GLN A 254 -14.56 -4.49 -13.92
C GLN A 254 -13.89 -3.40 -13.06
N ARG A 255 -12.60 -3.56 -12.71
CA ARG A 255 -11.84 -2.62 -11.87
C ARG A 255 -10.39 -2.55 -12.32
N TYR A 256 -9.75 -1.41 -12.04
CA TYR A 256 -8.32 -1.23 -12.22
C TYR A 256 -7.77 -0.23 -11.19
N ALA A 257 -6.53 -0.44 -10.74
CA ALA A 257 -5.79 0.47 -9.89
C ALA A 257 -4.37 0.66 -10.42
N TRP A 258 -3.98 1.92 -10.70
CA TRP A 258 -2.62 2.25 -11.03
C TRP A 258 -1.76 2.13 -9.79
N PHE A 259 -0.64 1.41 -9.88
CA PHE A 259 0.29 1.27 -8.77
C PHE A 259 1.08 2.56 -8.57
N SER A 260 1.02 3.10 -7.37
CA SER A 260 1.70 4.35 -7.05
C SER A 260 3.13 4.08 -6.61
N PHE A 261 4.04 4.03 -7.59
CA PHE A 261 5.46 4.09 -7.28
C PHE A 261 5.82 5.43 -6.63
N GLY A 262 6.85 5.44 -5.75
CA GLY A 262 7.50 6.69 -5.36
C GLY A 262 8.43 7.22 -6.45
N GLN A 263 8.69 8.51 -6.47
CA GLN A 263 9.65 9.10 -7.41
C GLN A 263 11.08 8.59 -7.22
N GLU A 264 11.42 8.15 -6.03
CA GLU A 264 12.70 7.54 -5.67
C GLU A 264 12.84 6.10 -6.19
N SER A 265 11.76 5.49 -6.66
CA SER A 265 11.80 4.13 -7.22
C SER A 265 12.56 4.08 -8.53
N ALA A 266 13.67 3.31 -8.60
CA ALA A 266 14.39 3.10 -9.82
C ALA A 266 13.50 2.54 -10.94
N ALA A 267 12.69 1.53 -10.63
CA ALA A 267 11.85 0.89 -11.63
C ALA A 267 10.65 1.73 -12.06
N GLY A 268 10.06 2.50 -11.15
CA GLY A 268 8.76 3.13 -11.37
C GLY A 268 8.73 4.66 -11.27
N THR A 269 9.87 5.33 -11.22
CA THR A 269 9.96 6.80 -11.01
C THR A 269 9.02 7.60 -11.91
N SER A 270 8.92 7.27 -13.20
CA SER A 270 8.06 7.94 -14.18
C SER A 270 6.57 7.55 -14.05
N SER A 271 6.26 6.53 -13.24
CA SER A 271 4.89 6.07 -12.94
C SER A 271 4.35 6.62 -11.62
N ALA A 272 5.12 7.46 -10.91
CA ALA A 272 4.71 8.06 -9.66
C ALA A 272 3.51 9.00 -9.84
N LEU A 273 2.46 8.78 -9.05
CA LEU A 273 1.28 9.64 -9.04
C LEU A 273 1.47 10.88 -8.14
N PHE A 274 2.38 10.80 -7.18
CA PHE A 274 2.70 11.87 -6.24
C PHE A 274 4.21 12.18 -6.27
N ASP A 275 4.56 13.44 -6.04
CA ASP A 275 5.93 13.87 -5.84
C ASP A 275 6.39 13.62 -4.38
N GLY A 276 7.66 13.95 -4.09
CA GLY A 276 8.23 13.78 -2.75
C GLY A 276 7.57 14.66 -1.67
N ASP A 277 6.89 15.72 -2.05
CA ASP A 277 6.15 16.62 -1.15
C ASP A 277 4.68 16.19 -0.98
N GLY A 278 4.26 15.11 -1.66
CA GLY A 278 2.89 14.59 -1.60
C GLY A 278 1.90 15.27 -2.56
N ASN A 279 2.36 16.13 -3.46
CA ASN A 279 1.49 16.73 -4.48
C ASN A 279 1.32 15.78 -5.67
N LEU A 280 0.19 15.90 -6.38
CA LEU A 280 -0.02 15.15 -7.60
C LEU A 280 1.02 15.55 -8.67
N THR A 281 1.66 14.54 -9.28
CA THR A 281 2.42 14.74 -10.51
C THR A 281 1.48 14.99 -11.69
N THR A 282 2.00 15.37 -12.85
CA THR A 282 1.17 15.49 -14.08
C THR A 282 0.44 14.19 -14.41
N LEU A 283 1.07 13.04 -14.14
CA LEU A 283 0.44 11.72 -14.28
C LEU A 283 -0.68 11.53 -13.25
N GLY A 284 -0.41 11.91 -11.99
CA GLY A 284 -1.38 11.88 -10.91
C GLY A 284 -2.59 12.77 -11.16
N GLU A 285 -2.37 14.00 -11.66
CA GLU A 285 -3.46 14.93 -12.05
C GLU A 285 -4.34 14.32 -13.15
N PHE A 286 -3.72 13.70 -14.16
CA PHE A 286 -4.49 13.03 -15.20
C PHE A 286 -5.31 11.88 -14.63
N TYR A 287 -4.70 11.01 -13.81
CA TYR A 287 -5.41 9.89 -13.18
C TYR A 287 -6.55 10.37 -12.28
N ALA A 288 -6.32 11.37 -11.45
CA ALA A 288 -7.32 11.97 -10.56
C ALA A 288 -8.54 12.51 -11.32
N ASN A 289 -8.29 13.17 -12.45
CA ASN A 289 -9.36 13.83 -13.24
C ASN A 289 -10.03 12.89 -14.26
N PHE A 290 -9.46 11.71 -14.52
CA PHE A 290 -10.08 10.70 -15.37
C PHE A 290 -11.17 9.94 -14.59
N LYS A 291 -12.43 9.98 -15.07
CA LYS A 291 -13.58 9.33 -14.41
C LYS A 291 -13.57 9.47 -12.87
N PRO A 292 -13.55 10.70 -12.35
CA PRO A 292 -13.41 10.94 -10.92
C PRO A 292 -14.63 10.45 -10.14
N ASN A 293 -14.40 9.90 -8.95
CA ASN A 293 -15.43 9.78 -7.93
C ASN A 293 -15.72 11.18 -7.35
N ILE A 294 -16.78 11.83 -7.81
CA ILE A 294 -17.15 13.17 -7.36
C ILE A 294 -17.79 13.19 -5.97
N TYR A 295 -18.07 12.01 -5.40
CA TYR A 295 -18.72 11.87 -4.09
C TYR A 295 -17.72 11.49 -2.99
N ILE A 296 -16.45 11.25 -3.33
CA ILE A 296 -15.42 10.91 -2.35
C ILE A 296 -15.29 12.05 -1.33
N GLY A 297 -15.25 11.69 -0.05
CA GLY A 297 -14.98 12.65 1.02
C GLY A 297 -13.49 13.03 1.08
N PRO A 298 -13.17 14.06 1.87
CA PRO A 298 -11.78 14.43 2.10
C PRO A 298 -11.03 13.30 2.79
N GLY A 299 -9.73 13.21 2.53
CA GLY A 299 -8.83 12.35 3.30
C GLY A 299 -8.86 12.71 4.78
N LYS A 300 -8.49 11.75 5.61
CA LYS A 300 -8.43 11.89 7.07
C LYS A 300 -7.07 11.42 7.54
N GLU A 301 -6.62 12.00 8.63
CA GLU A 301 -5.46 11.51 9.36
C GLU A 301 -5.85 11.29 10.82
N PRO A 302 -5.14 10.40 11.53
CA PRO A 302 -5.24 10.38 12.98
C PRO A 302 -5.08 11.80 13.51
N ALA A 303 -5.96 12.21 14.40
CA ALA A 303 -5.74 13.47 15.11
C ALA A 303 -4.35 13.37 15.75
N VAL A 304 -3.48 14.30 15.40
CA VAL A 304 -2.17 14.39 16.07
C VAL A 304 -2.50 14.61 17.54
N ASP A 305 -2.17 13.63 18.37
CA ASP A 305 -2.30 13.79 19.82
C ASP A 305 -1.33 14.90 20.25
N PRO A 306 -1.79 16.09 20.65
CA PRO A 306 -0.92 17.22 20.97
C PRO A 306 -0.04 16.92 22.17
N SER A 307 -0.32 15.86 22.93
CA SER A 307 0.54 15.41 24.03
C SER A 307 1.77 14.65 23.55
N ILE A 308 1.76 14.09 22.31
CA ILE A 308 2.90 13.39 21.73
C ILE A 308 3.98 14.41 21.32
N ILE A 309 5.11 14.36 21.99
CA ILE A 309 6.25 15.24 21.73
C ILE A 309 7.25 14.59 20.76
N PHE A 310 7.36 13.28 20.81
CA PHE A 310 8.20 12.48 19.92
C PHE A 310 7.58 11.12 19.70
N GLN A 311 7.59 10.67 18.45
CA GLN A 311 7.18 9.34 18.06
C GLN A 311 8.09 8.82 16.95
N ASP A 312 8.41 7.53 16.98
CA ASP A 312 9.15 6.83 15.94
C ASP A 312 8.70 5.37 15.89
N ASP A 313 8.05 5.00 14.79
CA ASP A 313 7.59 3.65 14.45
C ASP A 313 8.49 2.99 13.38
N PHE A 314 9.56 3.67 12.98
CA PHE A 314 10.57 3.24 12.00
C PHE A 314 10.06 3.03 10.56
N GLU A 315 8.78 3.21 10.27
CA GLU A 315 8.17 2.94 8.96
C GLU A 315 8.68 3.88 7.85
N GLN A 316 9.14 5.09 8.21
CA GLN A 316 9.70 6.08 7.29
C GLN A 316 11.10 5.73 6.80
N TYR A 317 11.79 4.77 7.42
CA TYR A 317 13.18 4.45 7.07
C TYR A 317 13.28 3.26 6.11
N ALA A 318 14.30 3.28 5.25
CA ALA A 318 14.61 2.14 4.40
C ALA A 318 15.16 0.96 5.23
N GLU A 319 14.92 -0.28 4.78
CA GLU A 319 15.58 -1.45 5.37
C GLU A 319 17.10 -1.31 5.31
N GLY A 320 17.77 -1.60 6.42
CA GLY A 320 19.22 -1.45 6.56
C GLY A 320 19.70 -0.02 6.83
N ALA A 321 18.81 0.97 6.92
CA ALA A 321 19.18 2.34 7.28
C ALA A 321 19.91 2.38 8.63
N ASP A 322 21.01 3.14 8.68
CA ASP A 322 21.77 3.36 9.93
C ASP A 322 21.08 4.44 10.76
N LEU A 323 20.58 4.08 11.93
CA LEU A 323 19.84 4.99 12.81
C LEU A 323 20.68 6.16 13.34
N THR A 324 22.02 6.11 13.24
CA THR A 324 22.85 7.28 13.61
C THR A 324 22.66 8.46 12.67
N GLY A 325 22.29 8.22 11.41
CA GLY A 325 21.90 9.26 10.44
C GLY A 325 20.56 9.91 10.75
N GLU A 326 19.70 9.21 11.51
CA GLU A 326 18.31 9.59 11.75
C GLU A 326 18.10 10.27 13.13
N GLY A 327 19.17 10.84 13.70
CA GLY A 327 19.13 11.58 14.97
C GLY A 327 19.26 10.73 16.23
N TYR A 328 19.57 9.45 16.08
CA TYR A 328 19.96 8.59 17.20
C TYR A 328 21.47 8.64 17.44
N ILE A 329 21.86 8.40 18.68
CA ILE A 329 23.27 8.29 19.09
C ILE A 329 23.49 6.84 19.51
N VAL A 330 24.33 6.12 18.78
CA VAL A 330 24.70 4.74 19.11
C VAL A 330 26.06 4.74 19.82
N TRP A 331 26.12 4.05 20.96
CA TRP A 331 27.35 3.82 21.73
C TRP A 331 27.69 2.33 21.69
N GLU A 332 28.83 2.00 21.14
CA GLU A 332 29.32 0.65 20.82
C GLU A 332 28.37 -0.16 19.90
N GLY A 333 28.91 -0.63 18.77
CA GLY A 333 28.15 -1.36 17.77
C GLY A 333 27.43 -0.46 16.78
N SER A 334 26.37 -0.97 16.17
CA SER A 334 25.47 -0.26 15.24
C SER A 334 24.01 -0.58 15.52
N ALA A 335 23.14 0.32 15.10
CA ALA A 335 21.70 0.11 15.09
C ALA A 335 21.18 0.39 13.69
N THR A 336 20.42 -0.53 13.15
CA THR A 336 19.85 -0.46 11.80
C THR A 336 18.37 -0.81 11.79
N VAL A 337 17.69 -0.49 10.69
CA VAL A 337 16.27 -0.81 10.48
C VAL A 337 16.14 -2.20 9.89
N GLY A 338 15.32 -3.05 10.50
CA GLY A 338 14.92 -4.37 10.02
C GLY A 338 13.54 -4.36 9.37
N SER A 339 13.24 -5.43 8.58
CA SER A 339 11.98 -5.56 7.85
C SER A 339 11.22 -6.86 8.13
N SER A 340 11.76 -7.76 8.96
CA SER A 340 11.12 -9.05 9.22
C SER A 340 10.87 -9.26 10.70
N GLY A 341 9.60 -9.34 11.09
CA GLY A 341 9.20 -9.59 12.48
C GLY A 341 9.11 -8.33 13.33
N ALA A 342 8.74 -7.17 12.76
CA ALA A 342 8.33 -5.98 13.46
C ALA A 342 7.20 -6.27 14.46
N PHE A 343 7.06 -5.43 15.47
CA PHE A 343 5.91 -5.50 16.38
C PHE A 343 4.66 -5.00 15.68
N GLU A 344 4.76 -3.87 15.02
CA GLU A 344 3.71 -3.26 14.22
C GLU A 344 4.29 -2.83 12.87
N GLY A 345 3.46 -2.77 11.82
CA GLY A 345 3.92 -2.37 10.50
C GLY A 345 4.93 -3.34 9.86
N ALA A 346 5.91 -2.79 9.15
CA ALA A 346 6.89 -3.53 8.38
C ALA A 346 8.34 -3.27 8.81
N ARG A 347 8.60 -2.30 9.68
CA ARG A 347 9.94 -1.84 10.06
C ARG A 347 10.11 -1.78 11.58
N PHE A 348 11.34 -1.96 12.04
CA PHE A 348 11.71 -1.81 13.45
C PHE A 348 13.21 -1.53 13.58
N GLY A 349 13.63 -0.93 14.66
CA GLY A 349 15.03 -0.73 14.97
C GLY A 349 15.65 -1.97 15.65
N HIS A 350 16.89 -2.30 15.32
CA HIS A 350 17.62 -3.35 16.06
C HIS A 350 19.11 -3.08 16.19
N SER A 351 19.70 -3.59 17.27
CA SER A 351 21.14 -3.56 17.50
C SER A 351 21.86 -4.68 16.73
N ASP A 352 23.10 -4.44 16.32
CA ASP A 352 23.99 -5.52 15.93
C ASP A 352 24.42 -6.35 17.17
N ILE A 353 25.20 -7.42 16.91
CA ILE A 353 25.78 -8.27 17.95
C ILE A 353 27.31 -8.25 17.94
N SER A 354 27.92 -7.21 17.35
CA SER A 354 29.39 -7.12 17.22
C SER A 354 30.08 -6.84 18.57
N LYS A 355 29.38 -6.12 19.47
CA LYS A 355 29.89 -5.73 20.79
C LYS A 355 29.08 -6.36 21.92
N ASN A 356 29.70 -6.50 23.10
CA ASN A 356 29.00 -6.95 24.30
C ASN A 356 28.04 -5.84 24.80
N ASN A 357 28.56 -4.61 24.89
CA ASN A 357 27.75 -3.49 25.30
C ASN A 357 27.14 -2.82 24.06
N PHE A 358 26.00 -2.22 24.25
CA PHE A 358 25.31 -1.42 23.24
C PHE A 358 24.41 -0.41 23.94
N ALA A 359 24.33 0.79 23.40
CA ALA A 359 23.28 1.73 23.76
C ALA A 359 22.81 2.49 22.51
N ILE A 360 21.50 2.63 22.37
CA ILE A 360 20.90 3.61 21.47
C ILE A 360 20.21 4.68 22.30
N ARG A 361 20.38 5.93 21.89
CA ARG A 361 19.98 7.13 22.63
C ARG A 361 19.30 8.10 21.68
N ARG A 362 18.22 8.73 22.13
CA ARG A 362 17.55 9.82 21.40
C ARG A 362 17.50 11.07 22.30
N PRO A 363 18.19 12.15 21.97
CA PRO A 363 18.04 13.45 22.64
C PRO A 363 16.70 14.09 22.29
N ILE A 364 16.01 14.64 23.29
CA ILE A 364 14.71 15.31 23.14
C ILE A 364 14.73 16.53 24.07
N THR A 365 14.24 17.70 23.60
CA THR A 365 14.07 18.88 24.44
C THR A 365 12.64 18.91 24.95
N LEU A 366 12.47 18.96 26.28
CA LEU A 366 11.17 18.94 26.96
C LEU A 366 11.05 20.16 27.90
N GLU A 367 9.85 20.48 28.35
CA GLU A 367 9.58 21.63 29.23
C GLU A 367 9.74 21.26 30.70
N ALA A 368 10.40 22.14 31.45
CA ALA A 368 10.52 21.99 32.89
C ALA A 368 9.16 22.10 33.60
N GLY A 369 8.98 21.32 34.66
CA GLY A 369 7.76 21.26 35.44
C GLY A 369 6.67 20.35 34.88
N LYS A 370 6.81 19.87 33.65
CA LYS A 370 5.86 18.94 33.05
C LYS A 370 6.26 17.47 33.27
N THR A 371 5.25 16.60 33.30
CA THR A 371 5.44 15.15 33.42
C THR A 371 5.25 14.52 32.03
N TYR A 372 6.11 13.57 31.70
CA TYR A 372 6.09 12.84 30.44
C TYR A 372 6.08 11.34 30.69
N SER A 373 5.46 10.59 29.78
CA SER A 373 5.65 9.14 29.65
C SER A 373 6.61 8.86 28.50
N PHE A 374 7.49 7.91 28.73
CA PHE A 374 8.30 7.28 27.68
C PHE A 374 7.82 5.83 27.54
N GLU A 375 7.34 5.51 26.34
CA GLU A 375 6.89 4.18 25.96
C GLU A 375 7.77 3.65 24.83
N VAL A 376 8.09 2.36 24.88
CA VAL A 376 8.80 1.66 23.81
C VAL A 376 8.46 0.18 23.84
N THR A 377 8.25 -0.39 22.67
CA THR A 377 8.06 -1.83 22.49
C THR A 377 9.40 -2.48 22.14
N THR A 378 9.75 -3.54 22.86
CA THR A 378 11.09 -4.15 22.74
C THR A 378 11.01 -5.67 22.75
N LYS A 379 12.04 -6.31 22.13
CA LYS A 379 12.25 -7.75 22.12
C LYS A 379 13.73 -8.02 22.23
N MET A 380 14.12 -8.89 23.15
CA MET A 380 15.52 -9.24 23.37
C MET A 380 15.80 -10.70 23.01
N GLN A 381 16.81 -10.95 22.21
CA GLN A 381 17.20 -12.31 21.84
C GLN A 381 17.41 -13.19 23.08
N ASP A 382 16.73 -14.33 23.13
CA ASP A 382 16.74 -15.30 24.23
C ASP A 382 16.31 -14.74 25.59
N GLY A 383 15.58 -13.61 25.64
CA GLY A 383 15.13 -12.98 26.88
C GLY A 383 16.25 -12.50 27.78
N ALA A 384 17.41 -12.12 27.21
CA ALA A 384 18.52 -11.60 28.00
C ALA A 384 18.18 -10.22 28.57
N GLY A 385 18.82 -9.83 29.70
CA GLY A 385 18.53 -8.57 30.39
C GLY A 385 19.04 -7.34 29.63
N TYR A 386 18.25 -6.28 29.66
CA TYR A 386 18.56 -4.94 29.16
C TYR A 386 17.87 -3.87 30.03
N THR A 387 18.09 -2.59 29.75
CA THR A 387 17.40 -1.51 30.47
C THR A 387 16.89 -0.43 29.54
N ILE A 388 15.76 0.13 29.92
CA ILE A 388 15.10 1.30 29.33
C ILE A 388 15.36 2.46 30.30
N GLN A 389 15.85 3.59 29.81
CA GLN A 389 16.35 4.65 30.66
C GLN A 389 16.00 6.04 30.15
N VAL A 390 15.84 6.98 31.09
CA VAL A 390 15.77 8.41 30.81
C VAL A 390 16.93 9.11 31.51
N HIS A 391 17.65 9.98 30.81
CA HIS A 391 18.81 10.71 31.32
C HIS A 391 18.57 12.22 31.35
N PRO A 392 19.23 12.94 32.26
CA PRO A 392 20.26 12.45 33.19
C PRO A 392 19.70 11.62 34.35
N LYS A 393 20.32 10.48 34.65
CA LYS A 393 19.87 9.54 35.69
C LYS A 393 19.62 10.17 37.04
N ALA A 394 20.49 11.11 37.45
CA ALA A 394 20.38 11.79 38.74
C ALA A 394 19.08 12.60 38.88
N ALA A 395 18.48 13.06 37.76
CA ALA A 395 17.24 13.81 37.78
C ALA A 395 16.00 12.88 37.63
N TYR A 396 16.19 11.70 37.01
CA TYR A 396 15.08 10.80 36.62
C TYR A 396 15.29 9.37 37.10
N GLU A 397 15.67 9.15 38.32
CA GLU A 397 16.00 7.84 38.88
C GLU A 397 14.82 6.85 38.78
N ALA A 398 13.58 7.35 38.86
CA ALA A 398 12.35 6.57 38.70
C ALA A 398 12.10 6.12 37.24
N ALA A 399 12.77 6.72 36.28
CA ALA A 399 12.62 6.39 34.84
C ALA A 399 13.65 5.34 34.38
N TRP A 400 13.88 4.32 35.19
CA TRP A 400 14.80 3.23 34.92
C TRP A 400 14.06 1.89 35.02
N VAL A 401 13.87 1.22 33.88
CA VAL A 401 13.21 -0.07 33.82
C VAL A 401 14.19 -1.15 33.41
N SER A 402 14.23 -2.25 34.16
CA SER A 402 14.96 -3.46 33.77
C SER A 402 13.99 -4.43 33.12
N ALA A 403 14.32 -4.94 31.94
CA ALA A 403 13.49 -5.85 31.16
C ALA A 403 14.30 -7.07 30.67
N SER A 404 13.59 -8.15 30.29
CA SER A 404 14.21 -9.42 29.86
C SER A 404 13.26 -10.27 29.01
N ASN A 405 12.42 -9.66 28.16
CA ASN A 405 11.41 -10.32 27.35
C ASN A 405 11.99 -10.92 26.06
N ALA A 406 11.66 -12.16 25.75
CA ALA A 406 12.03 -12.83 24.50
C ALA A 406 11.01 -12.61 23.37
N GLU A 407 9.82 -12.18 23.69
CA GLU A 407 8.77 -11.75 22.77
C GLU A 407 8.61 -10.24 22.84
N TRP A 408 7.89 -9.65 21.89
CA TRP A 408 7.61 -8.23 21.92
C TRP A 408 6.78 -7.86 23.16
N GLU A 409 7.21 -6.83 23.86
CA GLU A 409 6.56 -6.32 25.06
C GLU A 409 6.72 -4.81 25.13
N THR A 410 5.62 -4.11 25.41
CA THR A 410 5.61 -2.64 25.56
C THR A 410 5.90 -2.26 27.01
N HIS A 411 6.86 -1.37 27.17
CA HIS A 411 7.28 -0.84 28.47
C HIS A 411 7.00 0.65 28.53
N THR A 412 6.43 1.09 29.63
CA THR A 412 6.14 2.51 29.86
C THR A 412 6.79 2.97 31.18
N THR A 413 7.42 4.15 31.15
CA THR A 413 7.89 4.82 32.35
C THR A 413 7.49 6.29 32.34
N GLN A 414 7.36 6.89 33.52
CA GLN A 414 7.00 8.31 33.65
C GLN A 414 8.09 9.07 34.42
N PHE A 415 8.29 10.34 34.05
CA PHE A 415 9.25 11.22 34.70
C PHE A 415 8.78 12.67 34.58
N THR A 416 9.15 13.49 35.59
CA THR A 416 8.90 14.94 35.58
C THR A 416 10.19 15.68 35.30
N VAL A 417 10.16 16.56 34.31
CA VAL A 417 11.33 17.36 33.93
C VAL A 417 11.57 18.43 34.96
N THR A 418 12.79 18.47 35.52
CA THR A 418 13.21 19.49 36.51
C THR A 418 13.95 20.61 35.79
N GLU A 419 13.92 21.82 36.37
CA GLU A 419 14.62 23.00 35.86
C GLU A 419 16.12 22.71 35.67
N GLY A 420 16.68 23.09 34.53
CA GLY A 420 18.05 22.80 34.10
C GLY A 420 18.31 21.42 33.52
N ASN A 421 17.28 20.58 33.39
CA ASN A 421 17.33 19.22 32.78
C ASN A 421 16.40 19.04 31.59
N GLU A 422 16.10 20.12 30.86
CA GLU A 422 15.19 20.12 29.71
C GLU A 422 15.74 19.31 28.52
N ASN A 423 17.05 19.13 28.43
CA ASN A 423 17.67 18.27 27.42
C ASN A 423 17.70 16.83 27.92
N VAL A 424 16.61 16.13 27.67
CA VAL A 424 16.39 14.74 28.08
C VAL A 424 16.95 13.79 27.04
N VAL A 425 17.45 12.64 27.44
CA VAL A 425 17.86 11.56 26.54
C VAL A 425 17.14 10.28 26.95
N ILE A 426 16.25 9.80 26.07
CA ILE A 426 15.71 8.45 26.19
C ILE A 426 16.71 7.45 25.64
N ALA A 427 16.81 6.26 26.26
CA ALA A 427 17.86 5.32 25.91
C ALA A 427 17.48 3.85 26.18
N LEU A 428 18.00 2.96 25.35
CA LEU A 428 18.00 1.52 25.57
C LEU A 428 19.45 1.05 25.74
N TYR A 429 19.72 0.25 26.78
CA TYR A 429 21.04 -0.31 27.07
C TYR A 429 20.98 -1.82 27.21
N ARG A 430 21.89 -2.52 26.55
CA ARG A 430 22.11 -3.95 26.76
C ARG A 430 23.58 -4.24 27.07
N TRP A 431 23.83 -5.26 27.87
CA TRP A 431 25.19 -5.72 28.20
C TRP A 431 25.55 -7.06 27.54
N PRO A 432 24.63 -8.03 27.35
CA PRO A 432 24.98 -9.27 26.68
C PRO A 432 25.09 -9.07 25.16
N LYS A 433 25.95 -9.86 24.52
CA LYS A 433 26.12 -9.91 23.06
C LYS A 433 24.93 -10.61 22.40
N LYS A 434 23.76 -9.97 22.47
CA LYS A 434 22.47 -10.44 21.97
C LYS A 434 21.77 -9.31 21.23
N GLN A 435 20.96 -9.63 20.24
CA GLN A 435 20.19 -8.61 19.51
C GLN A 435 19.08 -8.05 20.39
N LEU A 436 19.01 -6.74 20.48
CA LEU A 436 17.88 -5.98 21.03
C LEU A 436 17.14 -5.36 19.85
N ALA A 437 15.87 -5.71 19.67
CA ALA A 437 14.95 -5.08 18.76
C ALA A 437 14.04 -4.12 19.52
N PHE A 438 13.65 -3.02 18.89
CA PHE A 438 12.80 -1.98 19.47
C PHE A 438 11.93 -1.35 18.39
N ASP A 439 10.73 -0.96 18.79
CA ASP A 439 9.68 -0.46 17.93
C ASP A 439 8.78 0.51 18.71
N ASN A 440 7.95 1.30 18.03
CA ASN A 440 6.95 2.18 18.63
C ASN A 440 7.49 3.00 19.82
N ILE A 441 8.50 3.83 19.57
CA ILE A 441 9.02 4.77 20.57
C ILE A 441 8.09 5.97 20.66
N VAL A 442 7.54 6.24 21.84
CA VAL A 442 6.65 7.39 22.08
C VAL A 442 7.05 8.15 23.33
N VAL A 443 7.16 9.46 23.22
CA VAL A 443 7.26 10.38 24.37
C VAL A 443 6.09 11.33 24.32
N LYS A 444 5.26 11.32 25.35
CA LYS A 444 4.09 12.20 25.43
C LYS A 444 3.97 12.87 26.79
N GLU A 445 3.44 14.11 26.78
CA GLU A 445 3.08 14.83 27.99
C GLU A 445 1.92 14.11 28.69
N VAL A 446 2.05 13.96 30.00
CA VAL A 446 1.00 13.39 30.85
C VAL A 446 0.34 14.54 31.63
N PRO A 447 -0.98 14.68 31.58
CA PRO A 447 -1.71 15.74 32.27
C PRO A 447 -1.47 15.81 33.76
#